data_8c70ca85720763b3437c628736d8722c
#
_entry.id   8c70ca85720763b3437c628736d8722c
#
_cell.length_a   1.000
_cell.length_b   1.000
_cell.length_c   1.000
_cell.angle_alpha   90.00
_cell.angle_beta   90.00
_cell.angle_gamma   90.00
#
_symmetry.space_group_name_H-M   'P 1'
#
loop_
_entity.id
_entity.type
_entity.pdbx_description
1 polymer ?
#
loop_
_entity_poly.entity_id
_entity_poly.type
_entity_poly.pdbx_seq_one_letter_code
_entity_poly.pdbx_strand_id
1 'polypeptide(L)'
;VSAEHDYNSYLMMVKRGGTMVVVGIPPASPLNPSLLVMQQRCLAGSLIGGIAETQEMLDFCAEHQVFSDIEVIPASLVNEAYERMLKSDVRYRFVIDSATLG
;
A
#
# COMPACT_ATOMS: atom_id res chain seq x y z
N VAL A 1 3.23 1.71 -2.70
CA VAL A 1 3.63 1.03 -3.94
C VAL A 1 4.85 1.73 -4.52
N SER A 2 5.95 0.97 -4.65
CA SER A 2 7.24 1.53 -5.09
C SER A 2 7.60 1.14 -6.53
N ALA A 3 6.70 0.48 -7.26
CA ALA A 3 6.88 0.20 -8.67
C ALA A 3 6.78 1.48 -9.51
N GLU A 4 7.46 1.51 -10.65
CA GLU A 4 7.36 2.61 -11.60
C GLU A 4 5.92 2.73 -12.13
N HIS A 5 5.39 3.95 -12.15
CA HIS A 5 4.08 4.24 -12.71
C HIS A 5 3.97 5.73 -13.10
N ASP A 6 3.10 6.03 -14.05
CA ASP A 6 2.90 7.38 -14.55
C ASP A 6 1.93 8.17 -13.66
N TYR A 7 2.44 9.13 -12.90
CA TYR A 7 1.62 10.02 -12.06
C TYR A 7 0.59 10.83 -12.86
N ASN A 8 0.89 11.18 -14.11
CA ASN A 8 0.01 12.01 -14.91
C ASN A 8 -1.31 11.30 -15.22
N SER A 9 -1.23 10.00 -15.54
CA SER A 9 -2.42 9.18 -15.79
C SER A 9 -3.34 9.10 -14.56
N TYR A 10 -2.76 8.92 -13.36
CA TYR A 10 -3.56 8.88 -12.13
C TYR A 10 -4.10 10.26 -11.74
N LEU A 11 -3.32 11.33 -11.93
CA LEU A 11 -3.80 12.70 -11.68
C LEU A 11 -4.99 13.08 -12.56
N MET A 12 -5.04 12.60 -13.80
CA MET A 12 -6.19 12.85 -14.67
C MET A 12 -7.50 12.27 -14.12
N MET A 13 -7.44 11.19 -13.36
CA MET A 13 -8.61 10.57 -12.73
C MET A 13 -9.06 11.28 -11.44
N VAL A 14 -8.22 12.13 -10.87
CA VAL A 14 -8.56 12.89 -9.66
C VAL A 14 -9.53 14.02 -10.03
N LYS A 15 -10.64 14.13 -9.29
CA LYS A 15 -11.63 15.19 -9.48
C LYS A 15 -11.02 16.58 -9.21
N ARG A 16 -11.71 17.62 -9.66
CA ARG A 16 -11.34 19.01 -9.36
C ARG A 16 -11.26 19.23 -7.85
N GLY A 17 -10.20 19.92 -7.40
CA GLY A 17 -9.92 20.17 -5.99
C GLY A 17 -9.49 18.94 -5.18
N GLY A 18 -9.35 17.77 -5.83
CA GLY A 18 -8.96 16.54 -5.17
C GLY A 18 -7.45 16.42 -4.95
N THR A 19 -7.07 15.49 -4.08
CA THR A 19 -5.67 15.22 -3.75
C THR A 19 -5.30 13.80 -4.13
N MET A 20 -4.18 13.65 -4.83
CA MET A 20 -3.48 12.38 -5.00
C MET A 20 -2.39 12.27 -3.94
N VAL A 21 -2.35 11.17 -3.20
CA VAL A 21 -1.34 10.94 -2.16
C VAL A 21 -0.41 9.81 -2.57
N VAL A 22 0.88 10.10 -2.60
CA VAL A 22 1.94 9.12 -2.84
C VAL A 22 2.36 8.51 -1.51
N VAL A 23 2.20 7.19 -1.37
CA VAL A 23 2.49 6.44 -0.14
C VAL A 23 3.68 5.48 -0.27
N GLY A 24 4.36 5.48 -1.41
CA GLY A 24 5.57 4.70 -1.66
C GLY A 24 6.70 5.57 -2.17
N ILE A 25 7.86 5.00 -2.40
CA ILE A 25 9.03 5.68 -2.96
C ILE A 25 9.36 5.04 -4.31
N PRO A 26 8.60 5.34 -5.37
CA PRO A 26 8.92 4.86 -6.71
C PRO A 26 10.10 5.65 -7.31
N PRO A 27 10.69 5.18 -8.40
CA PRO A 27 11.64 5.94 -9.19
C PRO A 27 11.06 7.30 -9.62
N ALA A 28 11.95 8.25 -9.94
CA ALA A 28 11.54 9.56 -10.44
C ALA A 28 10.69 9.40 -11.71
N SER A 29 9.54 10.08 -11.73
CA SER A 29 8.63 10.12 -12.88
C SER A 29 8.35 11.57 -13.27
N PRO A 30 8.31 11.90 -14.57
CA PRO A 30 7.97 13.24 -15.02
C PRO A 30 6.58 13.64 -14.57
N LEU A 31 6.42 14.84 -14.07
CA LEU A 31 5.13 15.41 -13.69
C LEU A 31 4.78 16.57 -14.62
N ASN A 32 3.57 16.56 -15.19
CA ASN A 32 3.04 17.69 -15.92
C ASN A 32 2.26 18.62 -14.97
N PRO A 33 2.83 19.79 -14.61
CA PRO A 33 2.21 20.69 -13.64
C PRO A 33 0.83 21.22 -14.08
N SER A 34 0.54 21.26 -15.38
CA SER A 34 -0.76 21.73 -15.87
C SER A 34 -1.93 20.88 -15.36
N LEU A 35 -1.69 19.58 -15.09
CA LEU A 35 -2.69 18.69 -14.52
C LEU A 35 -3.12 19.08 -13.11
N LEU A 36 -2.23 19.72 -12.37
CA LEU A 36 -2.53 20.28 -11.05
C LEU A 36 -3.28 21.60 -11.19
N VAL A 37 -2.71 22.53 -11.96
CA VAL A 37 -3.18 23.92 -12.07
C VAL A 37 -4.60 23.97 -12.66
N MET A 38 -4.86 23.32 -13.78
CA MET A 38 -6.15 23.42 -14.50
C MET A 38 -7.34 22.93 -13.69
N GLN A 39 -7.14 22.01 -12.76
CA GLN A 39 -8.21 21.42 -11.96
C GLN A 39 -8.04 21.68 -10.46
N GLN A 40 -7.12 22.57 -10.06
CA GLN A 40 -6.83 22.88 -8.65
C GLN A 40 -6.53 21.60 -7.83
N ARG A 41 -5.87 20.63 -8.44
CA ARG A 41 -5.51 19.38 -7.78
C ARG A 41 -4.26 19.52 -6.93
N CYS A 42 -4.13 18.66 -5.93
CA CYS A 42 -2.94 18.55 -5.10
C CYS A 42 -2.24 17.21 -5.32
N LEU A 43 -0.92 17.23 -5.26
CA LEU A 43 -0.09 16.04 -5.13
C LEU A 43 0.62 16.14 -3.79
N ALA A 44 0.40 15.16 -2.93
CA ALA A 44 0.94 15.12 -1.58
C ALA A 44 1.68 13.81 -1.34
N GLY A 45 2.55 13.79 -0.35
CA GLY A 45 3.18 12.56 0.14
C GLY A 45 2.68 12.23 1.54
N SER A 46 2.67 10.94 1.86
CA SER A 46 2.43 10.47 3.23
C SER A 46 3.42 9.34 3.53
N LEU A 47 4.03 9.42 4.69
CA LEU A 47 4.89 8.37 5.22
C LEU A 47 4.07 7.46 6.14
N ILE A 48 4.73 6.53 6.81
CA ILE A 48 4.13 5.67 7.85
C ILE A 48 3.56 6.53 8.99
N GLY A 49 2.46 6.08 9.58
CA GLY A 49 1.89 6.71 10.76
C GLY A 49 2.71 6.43 12.03
N GLY A 50 2.49 7.23 13.07
CA GLY A 50 3.01 6.98 14.41
C GLY A 50 2.31 5.79 15.10
N ILE A 51 2.80 5.41 16.28
CA ILE A 51 2.23 4.29 17.05
C ILE A 51 0.76 4.56 17.40
N ALA A 52 0.43 5.80 17.79
CA ALA A 52 -0.94 6.18 18.15
C ALA A 52 -1.89 6.08 16.93
N GLU A 53 -1.48 6.59 15.77
CA GLU A 53 -2.27 6.48 14.53
C GLU A 53 -2.43 5.03 14.06
N THR A 54 -1.40 4.21 14.26
CA THR A 54 -1.47 2.78 13.96
C THR A 54 -2.47 2.08 14.88
N GLN A 55 -2.50 2.41 16.17
CA GLN A 55 -3.48 1.86 17.11
C GLN A 55 -4.91 2.28 16.73
N GLU A 56 -5.12 3.57 16.44
CA GLU A 56 -6.42 4.08 16.00
C GLU A 56 -6.91 3.37 14.74
N MET A 57 -6.03 3.15 13.77
CA MET A 57 -6.35 2.38 12.56
C MET A 57 -6.74 0.94 12.88
N LEU A 58 -6.03 0.27 13.79
CA LEU A 58 -6.35 -1.11 14.19
C LEU A 58 -7.70 -1.18 14.91
N ASP A 59 -8.00 -0.24 15.79
CA ASP A 59 -9.26 -0.16 16.51
C ASP A 59 -10.42 0.08 15.55
N PHE A 60 -10.26 1.00 14.59
CA PHE A 60 -11.21 1.23 13.52
C PHE A 60 -11.45 -0.01 12.67
N CYS A 61 -10.37 -0.70 12.26
CA CYS A 61 -10.48 -1.92 11.47
C CYS A 61 -11.22 -3.04 12.23
N ALA A 62 -10.96 -3.17 13.53
CA ALA A 62 -11.64 -4.15 14.37
C ALA A 62 -13.14 -3.84 14.52
N GLU A 63 -13.49 -2.58 14.79
CA GLU A 63 -14.88 -2.12 14.93
C GLU A 63 -15.68 -2.33 13.64
N HIS A 64 -15.08 -2.04 12.50
CA HIS A 64 -15.76 -2.10 11.19
C HIS A 64 -15.52 -3.40 10.43
N GLN A 65 -14.86 -4.39 11.05
CA GLN A 65 -14.55 -5.70 10.45
C GLN A 65 -13.77 -5.60 9.12
N VAL A 66 -12.84 -4.66 9.07
CA VAL A 66 -11.93 -4.48 7.92
C VAL A 66 -10.67 -5.31 8.16
N PHE A 67 -10.55 -6.42 7.44
CA PHE A 67 -9.41 -7.33 7.57
C PHE A 67 -8.63 -7.43 6.27
N SER A 68 -7.32 -7.70 6.39
CA SER A 68 -6.50 -8.03 5.24
C SER A 68 -6.76 -9.47 4.80
N ASP A 69 -6.77 -9.70 3.49
CA ASP A 69 -6.65 -11.06 2.98
C ASP A 69 -5.26 -11.62 3.33
N ILE A 70 -5.25 -12.79 3.92
CA ILE A 70 -4.02 -13.45 4.38
C ILE A 70 -4.02 -14.93 3.97
N GLU A 71 -2.81 -15.49 3.85
CA GLU A 71 -2.57 -16.92 3.74
C GLU A 71 -1.72 -17.35 4.94
N VAL A 72 -2.30 -18.16 5.82
CA VAL A 72 -1.59 -18.65 7.01
C VAL A 72 -0.73 -19.85 6.63
N ILE A 73 0.55 -19.82 6.98
CA ILE A 73 1.51 -20.88 6.67
C ILE A 73 2.26 -21.33 7.94
N PRO A 74 2.68 -22.60 8.04
CA PRO A 74 3.61 -23.03 9.06
C PRO A 74 5.01 -22.45 8.81
N ALA A 75 5.81 -22.32 9.85
CA ALA A 75 7.16 -21.78 9.77
C ALA A 75 8.08 -22.56 8.81
N SER A 76 7.85 -23.85 8.63
CA SER A 76 8.61 -24.70 7.70
C SER A 76 8.47 -24.28 6.23
N LEU A 77 7.41 -23.57 5.85
CA LEU A 77 7.15 -23.11 4.48
C LEU A 77 7.65 -21.69 4.19
N VAL A 78 8.41 -21.07 5.10
CA VAL A 78 8.86 -19.66 4.93
C VAL A 78 9.65 -19.46 3.63
N ASN A 79 10.55 -20.40 3.28
CA ASN A 79 11.33 -20.28 2.05
C ASN A 79 10.48 -20.41 0.78
N GLU A 80 9.50 -21.33 0.79
CA GLU A 80 8.54 -21.45 -0.30
C GLU A 80 7.68 -20.20 -0.44
N ALA A 81 7.27 -19.60 0.68
CA ALA A 81 6.52 -18.34 0.69
C ALA A 81 7.33 -17.20 0.03
N TYR A 82 8.63 -17.09 0.31
CA TYR A 82 9.52 -16.14 -0.38
C TYR A 82 9.56 -16.36 -1.88
N GLU A 83 9.70 -17.61 -2.33
CA GLU A 83 9.69 -17.94 -3.77
C GLU A 83 8.36 -17.56 -4.43
N ARG A 84 7.24 -17.78 -3.73
CA ARG A 84 5.91 -17.40 -4.20
C ARG A 84 5.74 -15.87 -4.24
N MET A 85 6.25 -15.15 -3.25
CA MET A 85 6.24 -13.67 -3.25
C MET A 85 6.99 -13.09 -4.44
N LEU A 86 8.16 -13.63 -4.79
CA LEU A 86 8.94 -13.21 -5.95
C LEU A 86 8.18 -13.39 -7.27
N LYS A 87 7.26 -14.36 -7.33
CA LYS A 87 6.40 -14.64 -8.48
C LYS A 87 5.07 -13.90 -8.43
N SER A 88 4.87 -13.02 -7.43
CA SER A 88 3.58 -12.36 -7.15
C SER A 88 2.42 -13.34 -6.91
N ASP A 89 2.72 -14.56 -6.45
CA ASP A 89 1.77 -15.61 -6.13
C ASP A 89 1.39 -15.56 -4.65
N VAL A 90 0.73 -14.49 -4.24
CA VAL A 90 0.19 -14.31 -2.87
C VAL A 90 -0.92 -13.26 -2.84
N ARG A 91 -1.98 -13.48 -2.07
CA ARG A 91 -3.11 -12.54 -1.86
C ARG A 91 -3.35 -12.30 -0.37
N TYR A 92 -2.79 -11.29 0.25
CA TYR A 92 -1.78 -10.36 -0.27
C TYR A 92 -0.56 -10.42 0.61
N ARG A 93 -0.60 -11.27 1.66
CA ARG A 93 0.52 -11.53 2.57
C ARG A 93 0.46 -12.95 3.14
N PHE A 94 1.61 -13.50 3.43
CA PHE A 94 1.72 -14.67 4.28
C PHE A 94 1.75 -14.26 5.75
N VAL A 95 1.08 -15.04 6.59
CA VAL A 95 1.17 -14.94 8.06
C VAL A 95 1.70 -16.27 8.57
N ILE A 96 2.82 -16.24 9.28
CA ILE A 96 3.44 -17.44 9.85
C ILE A 96 2.72 -17.78 11.15
N ASP A 97 2.20 -19.00 11.26
CA ASP A 97 1.66 -19.51 12.50
C ASP A 97 2.82 -19.77 13.49
N SER A 98 2.94 -18.94 14.50
CA SER A 98 3.98 -19.03 15.51
C SER A 98 3.92 -20.31 16.34
N ALA A 99 2.78 -20.97 16.43
CA ALA A 99 2.66 -22.28 17.11
C ALA A 99 3.45 -23.39 16.40
N THR A 100 3.86 -23.16 15.15
CA THR A 100 4.67 -24.10 14.36
C THR A 100 6.18 -23.84 14.42
N LEU A 101 6.60 -22.86 15.22
CA LEU A 101 8.00 -22.59 15.57
C LEU A 101 8.39 -23.55 16.72
N GLY A 102 8.74 -24.77 16.40
CA GLY A 102 9.12 -25.79 17.38
C GLY A 102 10.50 -26.38 17.12
#